data_2a85f9a6c1852a9c049885a8a5fbc86a
#
_entry.id   2a85f9a6c1852a9c049885a8a5fbc86a
#
_cell.length_a   1.000
_cell.length_b   1.000
_cell.length_c   1.000
_cell.angle_alpha   90.00
_cell.angle_beta   90.00
_cell.angle_gamma   90.00
#
_symmetry.space_group_name_H-M   'P 1'
#
loop_
_entity.id
_entity.type
_entity.pdbx_description
1 polymer ?
#
loop_
_entity_poly.entity_id
_entity_poly.type
_entity_poly.pdbx_seq_one_letter_code
_entity_poly.pdbx_strand_id
1 'polypeptide(L)'
;LESARTIKLASATPAARSHLRRVDSGRVDAAVFEHRVQAILDGVPVIMVQISVVAASAKKTSGRWSLATAILVSGAVNGFDWFGRVAGAVVTEAPGTRSWQKATSALAGGVDLVALPPGIDLVEGTAPAAPTPQHVPLRELELRDVGAIHDDGTRGVEGIDLTVRAGELVLLLGQVGSGKSSLLRGLAGLIHHTGSITWNGVEVHDAQVFLRPGQVSYVSQVPRVLSGSFADNVVLGHGRALDRAIADARLRDDVEDAGGHDALVGHRGVRLSGGQVQRLALARALATEAEVLLADDVSSALDATTEIDLWSALRARGTTVIGATSKRAALGRADRVVVLVDGRVAEVGPWSALEQRWAHLAG
;
A
#
# COMPACT_ATOMS: atom_id res chain seq x y z
N LEU A 1 -17.08 -10.08 7.75
CA LEU A 1 -17.93 -11.29 7.60
C LEU A 1 -17.11 -12.59 7.66
N GLU A 2 -15.89 -12.65 7.08
CA GLU A 2 -15.01 -13.83 7.17
C GLU A 2 -14.60 -14.15 8.61
N SER A 3 -14.19 -13.15 9.39
CA SER A 3 -13.82 -13.31 10.80
C SER A 3 -15.00 -13.86 11.64
N ALA A 4 -16.24 -13.47 11.34
CA ALA A 4 -17.42 -13.96 12.04
C ALA A 4 -17.68 -15.46 11.79
N ARG A 5 -17.42 -15.93 10.55
CA ARG A 5 -17.51 -17.35 10.20
C ARG A 5 -16.45 -18.17 10.94
N THR A 6 -15.22 -17.69 10.97
CA THR A 6 -14.10 -18.36 11.67
C THR A 6 -14.38 -18.49 13.16
N ILE A 7 -14.86 -17.41 13.81
CA ILE A 7 -15.24 -17.42 15.23
C ILE A 7 -16.36 -18.42 15.50
N LYS A 8 -17.36 -18.52 14.62
CA LYS A 8 -18.47 -19.46 14.73
C LYS A 8 -18.01 -20.92 14.57
N LEU A 9 -17.18 -21.19 13.55
CA LEU A 9 -16.65 -22.54 13.29
C LEU A 9 -15.72 -23.04 14.39
N ALA A 10 -14.98 -22.15 15.04
CA ALA A 10 -14.12 -22.47 16.17
C ALA A 10 -14.88 -22.54 17.52
N SER A 11 -16.22 -22.37 17.53
CA SER A 11 -17.04 -22.27 18.77
C SER A 11 -16.52 -21.20 19.74
N ALA A 12 -15.78 -20.20 19.25
CA ALA A 12 -15.09 -19.19 20.04
C ALA A 12 -15.96 -17.96 20.36
N THR A 13 -17.26 -18.01 20.09
CA THR A 13 -18.19 -16.88 20.27
C THR A 13 -18.15 -16.28 21.69
N PRO A 14 -18.14 -17.07 22.79
CA PRO A 14 -18.07 -16.51 24.16
C PRO A 14 -16.74 -15.78 24.40
N ALA A 15 -15.63 -16.38 23.99
CA ALA A 15 -14.30 -15.80 24.13
C ALA A 15 -14.14 -14.51 23.31
N ALA A 16 -14.63 -14.50 22.07
CA ALA A 16 -14.63 -13.31 21.21
C ALA A 16 -15.49 -12.19 21.81
N ARG A 17 -16.67 -12.50 22.36
CA ARG A 17 -17.51 -11.52 23.06
C ARG A 17 -16.83 -10.93 24.30
N SER A 18 -16.18 -11.75 25.11
CA SER A 18 -15.47 -11.28 26.30
C SER A 18 -14.27 -10.39 25.93
N HIS A 19 -13.55 -10.75 24.87
CA HIS A 19 -12.45 -9.93 24.34
C HIS A 19 -12.95 -8.58 23.82
N LEU A 20 -13.98 -8.58 22.98
CA LEU A 20 -14.58 -7.35 22.46
C LEU A 20 -15.11 -6.44 23.56
N ARG A 21 -15.82 -6.99 24.57
CA ARG A 21 -16.27 -6.20 25.73
C ARG A 21 -15.12 -5.55 26.48
N ARG A 22 -14.00 -6.26 26.64
CA ARG A 22 -12.81 -5.73 27.34
C ARG A 22 -12.14 -4.61 26.55
N VAL A 23 -12.02 -4.77 25.25
CA VAL A 23 -11.46 -3.73 24.37
C VAL A 23 -12.39 -2.53 24.27
N ASP A 24 -13.72 -2.77 24.22
CA ASP A 24 -14.70 -1.70 24.03
C ASP A 24 -15.01 -0.93 25.35
N SER A 25 -14.84 -1.55 26.53
CA SER A 25 -15.12 -0.89 27.81
C SER A 25 -14.33 0.42 27.99
N GLY A 26 -13.03 0.41 27.73
CA GLY A 26 -12.22 1.63 27.84
C GLY A 26 -12.64 2.72 26.86
N ARG A 27 -13.13 2.33 25.67
CA ARG A 27 -13.63 3.27 24.66
C ARG A 27 -14.98 3.86 25.07
N VAL A 28 -15.86 3.04 25.63
CA VAL A 28 -17.16 3.48 26.16
C VAL A 28 -16.98 4.45 27.33
N ASP A 29 -16.10 4.14 28.28
CA ASP A 29 -15.82 5.04 29.41
C ASP A 29 -15.26 6.37 28.96
N ALA A 30 -14.33 6.38 27.99
CA ALA A 30 -13.81 7.60 27.40
C ALA A 30 -14.89 8.41 26.68
N ALA A 31 -15.75 7.75 25.89
CA ALA A 31 -16.85 8.42 25.18
C ALA A 31 -17.90 9.00 26.16
N VAL A 32 -18.21 8.27 27.23
CA VAL A 32 -19.13 8.76 28.29
C VAL A 32 -18.52 9.96 29.00
N PHE A 33 -17.23 9.94 29.30
CA PHE A 33 -16.54 11.08 29.92
C PHE A 33 -16.57 12.29 28.99
N GLU A 34 -16.22 12.11 27.71
CA GLU A 34 -16.26 13.17 26.69
C GLU A 34 -17.66 13.79 26.57
N HIS A 35 -18.70 12.96 26.46
CA HIS A 35 -20.09 13.45 26.39
C HIS A 35 -20.52 14.20 27.65
N ARG A 36 -20.06 13.78 28.82
CA ARG A 36 -20.36 14.51 30.09
C ARG A 36 -19.68 15.89 30.10
N VAL A 37 -18.43 15.94 29.69
CA VAL A 37 -17.69 17.23 29.60
C VAL A 37 -18.37 18.14 28.60
N GLN A 38 -18.75 17.62 27.45
CA GLN A 38 -19.43 18.39 26.40
C GLN A 38 -20.79 18.89 26.89
N ALA A 39 -21.59 18.06 27.55
CA ALA A 39 -22.88 18.47 28.11
C ALA A 39 -22.75 19.60 29.15
N ILE A 40 -21.68 19.61 29.94
CA ILE A 40 -21.38 20.70 30.90
C ILE A 40 -20.98 21.97 30.14
N LEU A 41 -20.08 21.85 29.15
CA LEU A 41 -19.62 23.00 28.35
C LEU A 41 -20.77 23.64 27.55
N ASP A 42 -21.71 22.86 27.04
CA ASP A 42 -22.87 23.34 26.33
C ASP A 42 -23.96 23.87 27.26
N GLY A 43 -24.17 23.25 28.41
CA GLY A 43 -25.23 23.60 29.36
C GLY A 43 -24.93 24.81 30.21
N VAL A 44 -23.70 24.98 30.68
CA VAL A 44 -23.36 26.12 31.57
C VAL A 44 -23.58 27.49 30.93
N PRO A 45 -23.17 27.78 29.70
CA PRO A 45 -23.47 29.08 29.06
C PRO A 45 -24.95 29.33 28.92
N VAL A 46 -25.75 28.33 28.53
CA VAL A 46 -27.18 28.44 28.40
C VAL A 46 -27.84 28.84 29.74
N ILE A 47 -27.45 28.16 30.82
CA ILE A 47 -27.98 28.46 32.16
C ILE A 47 -27.56 29.88 32.58
N MET A 48 -26.33 30.29 32.34
CA MET A 48 -25.85 31.65 32.65
C MET A 48 -26.66 32.72 31.89
N VAL A 49 -26.93 32.49 30.59
CA VAL A 49 -27.77 33.36 29.79
C VAL A 49 -29.17 33.45 30.37
N GLN A 50 -29.80 32.34 30.73
CA GLN A 50 -31.15 32.32 31.29
C GLN A 50 -31.22 33.07 32.64
N ILE A 51 -30.25 32.83 33.53
CA ILE A 51 -30.15 33.57 34.82
C ILE A 51 -30.02 35.07 34.55
N SER A 52 -29.20 35.47 33.58
CA SER A 52 -29.00 36.90 33.25
C SER A 52 -30.27 37.55 32.71
N VAL A 53 -31.04 36.83 31.87
CA VAL A 53 -32.33 37.29 31.35
C VAL A 53 -33.37 37.47 32.48
N VAL A 54 -33.43 36.51 33.40
CA VAL A 54 -34.32 36.61 34.59
C VAL A 54 -33.92 37.78 35.48
N ALA A 55 -32.60 37.99 35.74
CA ALA A 55 -32.11 39.10 36.53
C ALA A 55 -32.38 40.45 35.88
N ALA A 56 -32.25 40.56 34.56
CA ALA A 56 -32.59 41.77 33.80
C ALA A 56 -34.12 42.09 33.88
N SER A 57 -34.95 41.04 33.77
CA SER A 57 -36.39 41.17 33.91
C SER A 57 -36.81 41.62 35.32
N ALA A 58 -36.20 41.06 36.37
CA ALA A 58 -36.44 41.47 37.75
C ALA A 58 -36.04 42.94 38.02
N LYS A 59 -34.92 43.40 37.45
CA LYS A 59 -34.48 44.81 37.55
C LYS A 59 -35.44 45.78 36.81
N LYS A 60 -36.03 45.36 35.70
CA LYS A 60 -37.07 46.10 35.02
C LYS A 60 -38.34 46.23 35.90
N THR A 61 -38.83 45.11 36.48
CA THR A 61 -40.03 45.13 37.33
C THR A 61 -39.85 45.91 38.61
N SER A 62 -38.64 46.01 39.14
CA SER A 62 -38.32 46.87 40.30
C SER A 62 -38.12 48.34 39.96
N GLY A 63 -38.37 48.77 38.71
CA GLY A 63 -38.28 50.18 38.27
C GLY A 63 -36.80 50.66 38.12
N ARG A 64 -35.80 49.80 38.29
CA ARG A 64 -34.38 50.22 38.24
C ARG A 64 -33.86 50.35 36.80
N TRP A 65 -34.45 49.65 35.84
CA TRP A 65 -34.07 49.66 34.43
C TRP A 65 -35.25 50.02 33.53
N SER A 66 -34.99 50.79 32.49
CA SER A 66 -35.97 50.97 31.41
C SER A 66 -36.20 49.69 30.63
N LEU A 67 -37.34 49.63 29.92
CA LEU A 67 -37.64 48.50 29.03
C LEU A 67 -36.54 48.34 27.95
N ALA A 68 -36.10 49.46 27.38
CA ALA A 68 -35.07 49.48 26.36
C ALA A 68 -33.73 48.90 26.89
N THR A 69 -33.33 49.28 28.12
CA THR A 69 -32.12 48.74 28.75
C THR A 69 -32.22 47.25 29.00
N ALA A 70 -33.38 46.75 29.46
CA ALA A 70 -33.58 45.33 29.72
C ALA A 70 -33.53 44.52 28.41
N ILE A 71 -34.11 44.99 27.33
CA ILE A 71 -34.08 44.35 26.00
C ILE A 71 -32.63 44.33 25.46
N LEU A 72 -31.92 45.45 25.55
CA LEU A 72 -30.54 45.58 25.06
C LEU A 72 -29.58 44.63 25.79
N VAL A 73 -29.66 44.54 27.10
CA VAL A 73 -28.85 43.65 27.91
C VAL A 73 -29.18 42.17 27.63
N SER A 74 -30.49 41.83 27.55
CA SER A 74 -30.91 40.46 27.18
C SER A 74 -30.42 40.08 25.79
N GLY A 75 -30.52 41.00 24.82
CA GLY A 75 -30.00 40.75 23.47
C GLY A 75 -28.50 40.57 23.42
N ALA A 76 -27.76 41.40 24.14
CA ALA A 76 -26.29 41.26 24.23
C ALA A 76 -25.87 39.92 24.87
N VAL A 77 -26.53 39.54 25.99
CA VAL A 77 -26.23 38.25 26.66
C VAL A 77 -26.56 37.06 25.78
N ASN A 78 -27.70 37.08 25.09
CA ASN A 78 -28.03 36.03 24.13
C ASN A 78 -27.05 35.98 22.96
N GLY A 79 -26.48 37.12 22.55
CA GLY A 79 -25.46 37.19 21.52
C GLY A 79 -24.14 36.50 21.89
N PHE A 80 -23.84 36.31 23.19
CA PHE A 80 -22.66 35.62 23.64
C PHE A 80 -22.80 34.08 23.71
N ASP A 81 -24.01 33.54 23.56
CA ASP A 81 -24.22 32.08 23.64
C ASP A 81 -23.41 31.28 22.60
N TRP A 82 -23.23 31.85 21.39
CA TRP A 82 -22.43 31.20 20.33
C TRP A 82 -20.95 31.07 20.72
N PHE A 83 -20.41 32.00 21.51
CA PHE A 83 -19.00 32.01 21.91
C PHE A 83 -18.68 30.82 22.79
N GLY A 84 -19.55 30.46 23.75
CA GLY A 84 -19.38 29.25 24.58
C GLY A 84 -19.40 27.98 23.74
N ARG A 85 -20.29 27.88 22.74
CA ARG A 85 -20.35 26.73 21.84
C ARG A 85 -19.09 26.58 20.96
N VAL A 86 -18.60 27.70 20.41
CA VAL A 86 -17.36 27.67 19.60
C VAL A 86 -16.16 27.33 20.46
N ALA A 87 -16.02 27.93 21.64
CA ALA A 87 -14.94 27.63 22.55
C ALA A 87 -14.99 26.15 23.00
N GLY A 88 -16.18 25.62 23.30
CA GLY A 88 -16.39 24.21 23.64
C GLY A 88 -15.98 23.28 22.49
N ALA A 89 -16.41 23.59 21.27
CA ALA A 89 -16.05 22.82 20.08
C ALA A 89 -14.54 22.78 19.86
N VAL A 90 -13.85 23.93 19.98
CA VAL A 90 -12.38 23.97 19.84
C VAL A 90 -11.70 23.11 20.91
N VAL A 91 -12.16 23.14 22.14
CA VAL A 91 -11.57 22.34 23.23
C VAL A 91 -11.81 20.84 23.04
N THR A 92 -12.96 20.43 22.54
CA THR A 92 -13.30 19.02 22.31
C THR A 92 -12.68 18.45 21.04
N GLU A 93 -12.54 19.25 19.98
CA GLU A 93 -11.99 18.83 18.69
C GLU A 93 -10.45 18.80 18.68
N ALA A 94 -9.78 19.67 19.48
CA ALA A 94 -8.33 19.81 19.48
C ALA A 94 -7.58 18.50 19.85
N PRO A 95 -8.01 17.69 20.84
CA PRO A 95 -7.38 16.40 21.13
C PRO A 95 -7.49 15.40 19.99
N GLY A 96 -8.65 15.35 19.33
CA GLY A 96 -8.89 14.50 18.16
C GLY A 96 -7.96 14.88 17.01
N THR A 97 -7.86 16.15 16.68
CA THR A 97 -6.98 16.67 15.63
C THR A 97 -5.51 16.37 15.92
N ARG A 98 -5.05 16.56 17.18
CA ARG A 98 -3.68 16.21 17.58
C ARG A 98 -3.40 14.71 17.51
N SER A 99 -4.36 13.88 17.86
CA SER A 99 -4.24 12.42 17.75
C SER A 99 -4.13 11.99 16.29
N TRP A 100 -4.95 12.56 15.41
CA TRP A 100 -4.87 12.36 13.96
C TRP A 100 -3.52 12.82 13.40
N GLN A 101 -3.06 14.00 13.76
CA GLN A 101 -1.76 14.52 13.34
C GLN A 101 -0.61 13.61 13.77
N LYS A 102 -0.62 13.13 15.02
CA LYS A 102 0.39 12.18 15.51
C LYS A 102 0.35 10.85 14.75
N ALA A 103 -0.83 10.30 14.50
CA ALA A 103 -0.99 9.05 13.77
C ALA A 103 -0.51 9.19 12.31
N THR A 104 -0.86 10.29 11.65
CA THR A 104 -0.43 10.54 10.26
C THR A 104 1.06 10.84 10.17
N SER A 105 1.64 11.61 11.11
CA SER A 105 3.09 11.83 11.16
C SER A 105 3.87 10.55 11.42
N ALA A 106 3.33 9.65 12.27
CA ALA A 106 3.95 8.34 12.50
C ALA A 106 3.93 7.46 11.25
N LEU A 107 2.81 7.47 10.49
CA LEU A 107 2.71 6.79 9.20
C LEU A 107 3.66 7.35 8.13
N ALA A 108 3.97 8.64 8.22
CA ALA A 108 4.89 9.35 7.34
C ALA A 108 6.36 9.30 7.80
N GLY A 109 6.70 8.41 8.74
CA GLY A 109 8.07 8.29 9.25
C GLY A 109 8.55 9.49 10.07
N GLY A 110 7.62 10.23 10.71
CA GLY A 110 7.94 11.41 11.53
C GLY A 110 8.00 12.74 10.76
N VAL A 111 7.72 12.71 9.46
CA VAL A 111 7.63 13.94 8.65
C VAL A 111 6.38 14.73 9.06
N ASP A 112 6.50 16.04 9.18
CA ASP A 112 5.36 16.93 9.40
C ASP A 112 4.53 17.04 8.11
N LEU A 113 3.42 16.30 8.05
CA LEU A 113 2.52 16.31 6.91
C LEU A 113 1.72 17.62 6.75
N VAL A 114 1.75 18.50 7.74
CA VAL A 114 1.12 19.83 7.67
C VAL A 114 2.10 20.85 7.11
N ALA A 115 3.40 20.62 7.23
CA ALA A 115 4.39 21.44 6.60
C ALA A 115 4.36 21.25 5.07
N LEU A 116 4.15 22.33 4.34
CA LEU A 116 4.23 22.30 2.89
C LEU A 116 5.68 22.02 2.47
N PRO A 117 5.90 21.01 1.62
CA PRO A 117 7.21 20.82 1.00
C PRO A 117 7.65 22.09 0.27
N PRO A 118 8.96 22.37 0.21
CA PRO A 118 9.46 23.55 -0.50
C PRO A 118 9.04 23.53 -1.98
N GLY A 119 8.59 24.67 -2.50
CA GLY A 119 8.16 24.83 -3.87
C GLY A 119 6.69 24.53 -4.16
N ILE A 120 5.89 24.18 -3.13
CA ILE A 120 4.44 24.07 -3.28
C ILE A 120 3.79 25.41 -2.93
N ASP A 121 3.02 25.95 -3.88
CA ASP A 121 2.14 27.09 -3.66
C ASP A 121 0.68 26.64 -3.79
N LEU A 122 -0.04 26.64 -2.67
CA LEU A 122 -1.44 26.23 -2.61
C LEU A 122 -2.38 27.28 -3.21
N VAL A 123 -1.98 28.55 -3.26
CA VAL A 123 -2.81 29.64 -3.78
C VAL A 123 -2.81 29.60 -5.30
N GLU A 124 -1.65 29.40 -5.90
CA GLU A 124 -1.50 29.27 -7.34
C GLU A 124 -1.69 27.84 -7.86
N GLY A 125 -1.78 26.86 -6.96
CA GLY A 125 -1.92 25.44 -7.31
C GLY A 125 -0.67 24.86 -7.99
N THR A 126 0.50 25.44 -7.74
CA THR A 126 1.75 25.00 -8.34
C THR A 126 2.52 24.09 -7.40
N ALA A 127 3.12 23.05 -7.96
CA ALA A 127 4.01 22.12 -7.24
C ALA A 127 5.19 21.77 -8.14
N PRO A 128 6.36 21.45 -7.56
CA PRO A 128 7.46 20.92 -8.34
C PRO A 128 7.02 19.66 -9.08
N ALA A 129 7.34 19.54 -10.36
CA ALA A 129 7.10 18.30 -11.08
C ALA A 129 7.83 17.15 -10.37
N ALA A 130 7.14 16.03 -10.18
CA ALA A 130 7.79 14.83 -9.65
C ALA A 130 8.98 14.49 -10.57
N PRO A 131 10.17 14.18 -10.02
CA PRO A 131 11.32 13.81 -10.83
C PRO A 131 10.93 12.62 -11.70
N THR A 132 10.99 12.80 -13.02
CA THR A 132 10.81 11.71 -13.98
C THR A 132 12.20 11.13 -14.25
N PRO A 133 12.50 9.92 -13.78
CA PRO A 133 13.78 9.30 -14.05
C PRO A 133 13.91 9.09 -15.55
N GLN A 134 15.07 9.42 -16.09
CA GLN A 134 15.37 9.15 -17.48
C GLN A 134 15.45 7.64 -17.67
N HIS A 135 14.73 7.10 -18.68
CA HIS A 135 14.81 5.69 -19.03
C HIS A 135 16.22 5.35 -19.52
N VAL A 136 16.84 4.36 -18.90
CA VAL A 136 18.19 3.89 -19.23
C VAL A 136 18.11 2.40 -19.59
N PRO A 137 18.28 2.04 -20.87
CA PRO A 137 18.27 0.64 -21.28
C PRO A 137 19.27 -0.20 -20.48
N LEU A 138 18.86 -1.40 -20.06
CA LEU A 138 19.72 -2.30 -19.32
C LEU A 138 20.73 -2.97 -20.25
N ARG A 139 21.96 -3.08 -19.78
CA ARG A 139 22.99 -4.02 -20.26
C ARG A 139 23.32 -5.01 -19.17
N GLU A 140 23.54 -4.50 -17.96
CA GLU A 140 23.91 -5.29 -16.80
C GLU A 140 23.41 -4.63 -15.51
N LEU A 141 22.79 -5.43 -14.65
CA LEU A 141 22.44 -5.11 -13.26
C LEU A 141 23.40 -5.90 -12.35
N GLU A 142 24.12 -5.21 -11.49
CA GLU A 142 25.06 -5.85 -10.55
C GLU A 142 24.67 -5.50 -9.11
N LEU A 143 24.63 -6.52 -8.28
CA LEU A 143 24.40 -6.44 -6.84
C LEU A 143 25.70 -6.81 -6.13
N ARG A 144 26.15 -5.99 -5.18
CA ARG A 144 27.32 -6.24 -4.34
C ARG A 144 26.96 -6.08 -2.88
N ASP A 145 27.11 -7.16 -2.13
CA ASP A 145 26.80 -7.21 -0.69
C ASP A 145 25.39 -6.69 -0.37
N VAL A 146 24.42 -6.94 -1.27
CA VAL A 146 23.07 -6.40 -1.11
C VAL A 146 22.33 -7.14 0.00
N GLY A 147 21.80 -6.35 0.94
CA GLY A 147 20.83 -6.78 1.95
C GLY A 147 19.49 -6.12 1.73
N ALA A 148 18.40 -6.72 2.24
CA ALA A 148 17.07 -6.13 2.24
C ALA A 148 16.48 -6.15 3.66
N ILE A 149 16.04 -4.98 4.14
CA ILE A 149 15.59 -4.76 5.50
C ILE A 149 14.15 -4.27 5.46
N HIS A 150 13.27 -4.97 6.19
CA HIS A 150 11.87 -4.59 6.35
C HIS A 150 11.71 -3.43 7.32
N ASP A 151 10.55 -2.74 7.30
CA ASP A 151 10.26 -1.58 8.14
C ASP A 151 10.32 -1.88 9.65
N ASP A 152 10.13 -3.14 10.04
CA ASP A 152 10.26 -3.62 11.43
C ASP A 152 11.72 -3.91 11.84
N GLY A 153 12.69 -3.65 10.95
CA GLY A 153 14.10 -3.92 11.14
C GLY A 153 14.53 -5.35 10.85
N THR A 154 13.61 -6.25 10.47
CA THR A 154 13.95 -7.64 10.14
C THR A 154 14.74 -7.69 8.82
N ARG A 155 15.88 -8.40 8.83
CA ARG A 155 16.66 -8.66 7.62
C ARG A 155 16.08 -9.83 6.86
N GLY A 156 15.67 -9.60 5.61
CA GLY A 156 15.17 -10.64 4.74
C GLY A 156 16.26 -11.36 3.96
N VAL A 157 17.28 -10.64 3.51
CA VAL A 157 18.50 -11.17 2.87
C VAL A 157 19.70 -10.31 3.25
N GLU A 158 20.90 -10.90 3.15
CA GLU A 158 22.18 -10.21 3.37
C GLU A 158 23.29 -10.82 2.51
N GLY A 159 24.25 -9.98 2.12
CA GLY A 159 25.44 -10.43 1.39
C GLY A 159 25.11 -11.01 0.02
N ILE A 160 24.15 -10.43 -0.71
CA ILE A 160 23.78 -10.90 -2.04
C ILE A 160 24.72 -10.30 -3.08
N ASP A 161 25.52 -11.14 -3.71
CA ASP A 161 26.32 -10.84 -4.88
C ASP A 161 25.71 -11.53 -6.10
N LEU A 162 25.26 -10.75 -7.08
CA LEU A 162 24.61 -11.27 -8.27
C LEU A 162 24.74 -10.27 -9.42
N THR A 163 25.12 -10.76 -10.59
CA THR A 163 25.11 -9.98 -11.83
C THR A 163 24.06 -10.56 -12.76
N VAL A 164 23.19 -9.72 -13.32
CA VAL A 164 22.14 -10.11 -14.29
C VAL A 164 22.30 -9.30 -15.56
N ARG A 165 22.35 -9.98 -16.70
CA ARG A 165 22.47 -9.35 -18.02
C ARG A 165 21.12 -9.11 -18.66
N ALA A 166 21.06 -8.13 -19.55
CA ALA A 166 19.86 -7.85 -20.33
C ALA A 166 19.36 -9.10 -21.06
N GLY A 167 18.04 -9.33 -20.97
CA GLY A 167 17.35 -10.48 -21.57
C GLY A 167 17.52 -11.81 -20.83
N GLU A 168 18.24 -11.83 -19.71
CA GLU A 168 18.45 -13.04 -18.92
C GLU A 168 17.22 -13.37 -18.06
N LEU A 169 16.85 -14.67 -18.00
CA LEU A 169 15.86 -15.22 -17.09
C LEU A 169 16.55 -15.84 -15.88
N VAL A 170 16.54 -15.16 -14.76
CA VAL A 170 17.11 -15.61 -13.48
C VAL A 170 15.98 -16.00 -12.54
N LEU A 171 15.98 -17.22 -12.03
CA LEU A 171 14.97 -17.70 -11.08
C LEU A 171 15.56 -17.98 -9.69
N LEU A 172 14.89 -17.43 -8.69
CA LEU A 172 15.22 -17.63 -7.28
C LEU A 172 14.50 -18.87 -6.75
N LEU A 173 15.25 -19.83 -6.21
CA LEU A 173 14.77 -21.04 -5.56
C LEU A 173 15.12 -21.00 -4.07
N GLY A 174 14.25 -21.51 -3.21
CA GLY A 174 14.50 -21.62 -1.77
C GLY A 174 13.22 -21.87 -0.99
N GLN A 175 13.33 -22.29 0.24
CA GLN A 175 12.19 -22.52 1.12
C GLN A 175 11.38 -21.25 1.37
N VAL A 176 10.17 -21.39 1.92
CA VAL A 176 9.39 -20.25 2.44
C VAL A 176 10.24 -19.62 3.57
N GLY A 177 10.38 -18.30 3.53
CA GLY A 177 11.22 -17.56 4.47
C GLY A 177 12.70 -17.44 4.09
N SER A 178 13.16 -18.02 2.97
CA SER A 178 14.57 -17.91 2.54
C SER A 178 14.97 -16.53 1.99
N GLY A 179 14.06 -15.55 1.96
CA GLY A 179 14.34 -14.17 1.57
C GLY A 179 14.07 -13.80 0.11
N LYS A 180 13.53 -14.69 -0.74
CA LYS A 180 13.23 -14.42 -2.17
C LYS A 180 12.41 -13.15 -2.37
N SER A 181 11.26 -13.06 -1.71
CA SER A 181 10.37 -11.89 -1.79
C SER A 181 11.03 -10.62 -1.23
N SER A 182 11.88 -10.75 -0.21
CA SER A 182 12.61 -9.60 0.36
C SER A 182 13.65 -9.07 -0.63
N LEU A 183 14.39 -9.95 -1.30
CA LEU A 183 15.33 -9.55 -2.36
C LEU A 183 14.58 -8.83 -3.49
N LEU A 184 13.50 -9.42 -4.00
CA LEU A 184 12.71 -8.80 -5.07
C LEU A 184 12.12 -7.44 -4.67
N ARG A 185 11.63 -7.28 -3.43
CA ARG A 185 11.13 -6.00 -2.92
C ARG A 185 12.23 -4.96 -2.74
N GLY A 186 13.43 -5.38 -2.30
CA GLY A 186 14.61 -4.51 -2.23
C GLY A 186 14.99 -3.98 -3.62
N LEU A 187 15.02 -4.86 -4.63
CA LEU A 187 15.27 -4.50 -6.02
C LEU A 187 14.15 -3.67 -6.67
N ALA A 188 12.94 -3.73 -6.13
CA ALA A 188 11.82 -2.89 -6.55
C ALA A 188 11.81 -1.52 -5.83
N GLY A 189 12.75 -1.24 -4.94
CA GLY A 189 12.76 -0.02 -4.11
C GLY A 189 11.60 0.06 -3.11
N LEU A 190 10.95 -1.07 -2.78
CA LEU A 190 9.79 -1.13 -1.89
C LEU A 190 10.16 -1.29 -0.42
N ILE A 191 11.37 -1.75 -0.13
CA ILE A 191 11.94 -1.86 1.22
C ILE A 191 13.39 -1.36 1.18
N HIS A 192 13.91 -1.01 2.35
CA HIS A 192 15.29 -0.52 2.45
C HIS A 192 16.29 -1.60 2.05
N HIS A 193 17.32 -1.22 1.28
CA HIS A 193 18.44 -2.10 0.95
C HIS A 193 19.75 -1.56 1.51
N THR A 194 20.71 -2.46 1.73
CA THR A 194 22.11 -2.16 2.04
C THR A 194 22.99 -2.69 0.92
N GLY A 195 24.27 -2.35 0.94
CA GLY A 195 25.18 -2.71 -0.14
C GLY A 195 25.02 -1.80 -1.37
N SER A 196 25.54 -2.24 -2.51
CA SER A 196 25.55 -1.45 -3.73
C SER A 196 24.75 -2.14 -4.84
N ILE A 197 23.90 -1.38 -5.51
CA ILE A 197 23.20 -1.78 -6.74
C ILE A 197 23.74 -0.91 -7.86
N THR A 198 24.30 -1.51 -8.91
CA THR A 198 24.77 -0.76 -10.08
C THR A 198 23.97 -1.13 -11.32
N TRP A 199 23.67 -0.11 -12.13
CA TRP A 199 22.98 -0.22 -13.42
C TRP A 199 23.95 0.18 -14.52
N ASN A 200 24.40 -0.77 -15.34
CA ASN A 200 25.43 -0.57 -16.37
C ASN A 200 26.74 0.02 -15.81
N GLY A 201 27.13 -0.39 -14.60
CA GLY A 201 28.32 0.09 -13.92
C GLY A 201 28.17 1.44 -13.20
N VAL A 202 26.97 2.06 -13.24
CA VAL A 202 26.66 3.28 -12.49
C VAL A 202 25.88 2.93 -11.23
N GLU A 203 26.32 3.43 -10.09
CA GLU A 203 25.67 3.17 -8.82
C GLU A 203 24.28 3.85 -8.73
N VAL A 204 23.29 3.09 -8.26
CA VAL A 204 21.93 3.55 -8.03
C VAL A 204 21.84 4.12 -6.62
N HIS A 205 22.04 5.43 -6.47
CA HIS A 205 22.04 6.09 -5.16
C HIS A 205 20.66 6.19 -4.51
N ASP A 206 19.61 6.36 -5.32
CA ASP A 206 18.21 6.42 -4.86
C ASP A 206 17.38 5.36 -5.60
N ALA A 207 17.31 4.18 -4.98
CA ALA A 207 16.58 3.04 -5.55
C ALA A 207 15.08 3.34 -5.67
N GLN A 208 14.49 4.10 -4.76
CA GLN A 208 13.07 4.45 -4.79
C GLN A 208 12.73 5.38 -5.95
N VAL A 209 13.66 6.20 -6.38
CA VAL A 209 13.49 7.11 -7.52
C VAL A 209 13.86 6.43 -8.84
N PHE A 210 14.95 5.66 -8.88
CA PHE A 210 15.47 5.06 -10.10
C PHE A 210 14.75 3.75 -10.49
N LEU A 211 14.54 2.84 -9.53
CA LEU A 211 13.93 1.52 -9.77
C LEU A 211 12.39 1.62 -9.82
N ARG A 212 11.87 2.43 -10.74
CA ARG A 212 10.44 2.67 -10.97
C ARG A 212 9.96 1.99 -12.25
N PRO A 213 8.63 1.91 -12.46
CA PRO A 213 8.07 1.47 -13.73
C PRO A 213 8.68 2.23 -14.92
N GLY A 214 9.15 1.47 -15.91
CA GLY A 214 10.01 1.95 -16.99
C GLY A 214 11.45 1.42 -16.86
N GLN A 215 12.03 1.39 -15.65
CA GLN A 215 13.29 0.70 -15.37
C GLN A 215 13.03 -0.70 -14.82
N VAL A 216 12.24 -0.77 -13.72
CA VAL A 216 11.90 -2.02 -13.05
C VAL A 216 10.40 -2.08 -12.85
N SER A 217 9.81 -3.23 -13.12
CA SER A 217 8.41 -3.54 -12.75
C SER A 217 8.38 -4.73 -11.78
N TYR A 218 7.41 -4.71 -10.86
CA TYR A 218 7.27 -5.74 -9.84
C TYR A 218 5.86 -6.31 -9.80
N VAL A 219 5.79 -7.64 -9.77
CA VAL A 219 4.54 -8.38 -9.55
C VAL A 219 4.66 -9.13 -8.23
N SER A 220 3.79 -8.81 -7.28
CA SER A 220 3.76 -9.47 -5.98
C SER A 220 3.09 -10.84 -6.03
N GLN A 221 3.45 -11.72 -5.10
CA GLN A 221 2.83 -13.04 -4.92
C GLN A 221 1.31 -12.96 -4.73
N VAL A 222 0.82 -11.94 -4.02
CA VAL A 222 -0.60 -11.69 -3.78
C VAL A 222 -0.96 -10.32 -4.37
N PRO A 223 -1.22 -10.25 -5.69
CA PRO A 223 -1.49 -8.99 -6.33
C PRO A 223 -2.90 -8.48 -6.01
N ARG A 224 -3.08 -7.17 -6.15
CA ARG A 224 -4.37 -6.51 -5.94
C ARG A 224 -4.98 -6.05 -7.27
N VAL A 225 -6.29 -6.24 -7.38
CA VAL A 225 -7.11 -5.72 -8.47
C VAL A 225 -7.80 -4.45 -7.99
N LEU A 226 -7.74 -3.41 -8.81
CA LEU A 226 -8.45 -2.16 -8.58
C LEU A 226 -9.87 -2.27 -9.16
N SER A 227 -10.84 -1.58 -8.53
CA SER A 227 -12.18 -1.48 -9.10
C SER A 227 -12.14 -0.61 -10.35
N GLY A 228 -12.47 -1.17 -11.49
CA GLY A 228 -12.40 -0.55 -12.80
C GLY A 228 -12.45 -1.59 -13.91
N SER A 229 -12.18 -1.22 -15.15
CA SER A 229 -12.11 -2.16 -16.26
C SER A 229 -10.78 -2.95 -16.28
N PHE A 230 -10.69 -3.96 -17.16
CA PHE A 230 -9.41 -4.60 -17.45
C PHE A 230 -8.40 -3.57 -17.95
N ALA A 231 -8.80 -2.70 -18.87
CA ALA A 231 -7.96 -1.64 -19.41
C ALA A 231 -7.46 -0.72 -18.29
N ASP A 232 -8.34 -0.22 -17.39
CA ASP A 232 -7.94 0.62 -16.26
C ASP A 232 -6.91 -0.06 -15.37
N ASN A 233 -7.08 -1.36 -15.11
CA ASN A 233 -6.18 -2.14 -14.28
C ASN A 233 -4.79 -2.36 -14.91
N VAL A 234 -4.69 -2.40 -16.24
CA VAL A 234 -3.43 -2.62 -16.94
C VAL A 234 -2.70 -1.30 -17.18
N VAL A 235 -3.40 -0.29 -17.73
CA VAL A 235 -2.73 0.97 -18.15
C VAL A 235 -2.60 1.99 -17.03
N LEU A 236 -3.45 1.96 -16.02
CA LEU A 236 -3.46 2.89 -14.87
C LEU A 236 -3.41 4.37 -15.30
N GLY A 237 -4.18 4.73 -16.35
CA GLY A 237 -4.23 6.09 -16.89
C GLY A 237 -3.03 6.51 -17.74
N HIS A 238 -2.09 5.60 -18.04
CA HIS A 238 -0.94 5.87 -18.89
C HIS A 238 -1.18 5.33 -20.32
N GLY A 239 -0.57 5.99 -21.33
CA GLY A 239 -0.59 5.50 -22.72
C GLY A 239 0.37 4.32 -22.89
N ARG A 240 -0.14 3.09 -22.65
CA ARG A 240 0.65 1.84 -22.67
C ARG A 240 0.09 0.86 -23.70
N ALA A 241 0.92 -0.11 -24.12
CA ALA A 241 0.56 -1.15 -25.08
C ALA A 241 -0.35 -2.22 -24.43
N LEU A 242 -1.65 -1.91 -24.29
CA LEU A 242 -2.65 -2.75 -23.63
C LEU A 242 -2.74 -4.15 -24.23
N ASP A 243 -3.00 -4.25 -25.54
CA ASP A 243 -3.23 -5.54 -26.23
C ASP A 243 -2.03 -6.47 -26.16
N ARG A 244 -0.83 -5.91 -26.31
CA ARG A 244 0.41 -6.67 -26.20
C ARG A 244 0.61 -7.20 -24.78
N ALA A 245 0.40 -6.36 -23.79
CA ALA A 245 0.56 -6.76 -22.39
C ALA A 245 -0.44 -7.86 -21.98
N ILE A 246 -1.68 -7.76 -22.42
CA ILE A 246 -2.73 -8.78 -22.21
C ILE A 246 -2.34 -10.10 -22.88
N ALA A 247 -1.85 -10.05 -24.12
CA ALA A 247 -1.44 -11.25 -24.86
C ALA A 247 -0.24 -11.94 -24.21
N ASP A 248 0.79 -11.16 -23.84
CA ASP A 248 2.03 -11.68 -23.23
C ASP A 248 1.76 -12.26 -21.82
N ALA A 249 0.78 -11.71 -21.09
CA ALA A 249 0.33 -12.23 -19.80
C ALA A 249 -0.65 -13.43 -19.91
N ARG A 250 -0.97 -13.90 -21.11
CA ARG A 250 -1.94 -14.98 -21.35
C ARG A 250 -3.32 -14.68 -20.74
N LEU A 251 -3.79 -13.45 -20.87
CA LEU A 251 -5.04 -12.97 -20.31
C LEU A 251 -6.12 -12.71 -21.39
N ARG A 252 -5.80 -12.92 -22.69
CA ARG A 252 -6.69 -12.55 -23.80
C ARG A 252 -8.05 -13.24 -23.71
N ASP A 253 -8.06 -14.55 -23.56
CA ASP A 253 -9.29 -15.34 -23.52
C ASP A 253 -10.17 -14.91 -22.31
N ASP A 254 -9.56 -14.66 -21.16
CA ASP A 254 -10.28 -14.19 -19.97
C ASP A 254 -10.93 -12.81 -20.19
N VAL A 255 -10.26 -11.93 -20.92
CA VAL A 255 -10.77 -10.58 -21.26
C VAL A 255 -11.93 -10.70 -22.25
N GLU A 256 -11.79 -11.55 -23.28
CA GLU A 256 -12.84 -11.80 -24.29
C GLU A 256 -14.08 -12.43 -23.64
N ASP A 257 -13.91 -13.44 -22.79
CA ASP A 257 -14.99 -14.10 -22.04
C ASP A 257 -15.73 -13.15 -21.09
N ALA A 258 -15.02 -12.17 -20.55
CA ALA A 258 -15.60 -11.16 -19.68
C ALA A 258 -16.35 -10.05 -20.41
N GLY A 259 -16.27 -9.98 -21.76
CA GLY A 259 -16.92 -8.96 -22.59
C GLY A 259 -15.99 -7.85 -23.08
N GLY A 260 -14.67 -8.09 -23.05
CA GLY A 260 -13.66 -7.18 -23.61
C GLY A 260 -12.92 -6.32 -22.59
N HIS A 261 -12.09 -5.42 -23.09
CA HIS A 261 -11.20 -4.57 -22.27
C HIS A 261 -11.94 -3.67 -21.29
N ASP A 262 -13.15 -3.24 -21.64
CA ASP A 262 -13.99 -2.34 -20.84
C ASP A 262 -14.84 -3.09 -19.80
N ALA A 263 -14.79 -4.43 -19.79
CA ALA A 263 -15.49 -5.21 -18.77
C ALA A 263 -14.95 -4.88 -17.38
N LEU A 264 -15.87 -4.58 -16.45
CA LEU A 264 -15.54 -4.18 -15.09
C LEU A 264 -15.06 -5.37 -14.26
N VAL A 265 -14.00 -5.20 -13.49
CA VAL A 265 -13.44 -6.18 -12.57
C VAL A 265 -13.38 -5.61 -11.14
N GLY A 266 -13.21 -6.49 -10.15
CA GLY A 266 -13.13 -6.08 -8.76
C GLY A 266 -14.47 -6.02 -8.04
N HIS A 267 -14.67 -5.05 -7.14
CA HIS A 267 -15.79 -5.06 -6.17
C HIS A 267 -17.20 -5.01 -6.82
N ARG A 268 -17.34 -4.40 -7.99
CA ARG A 268 -18.63 -4.22 -8.71
C ARG A 268 -18.65 -4.85 -10.11
N GLY A 269 -17.66 -5.68 -10.43
CA GLY A 269 -17.53 -6.33 -11.73
C GLY A 269 -17.31 -7.83 -11.63
N VAL A 270 -16.72 -8.40 -12.68
CA VAL A 270 -16.37 -9.82 -12.74
C VAL A 270 -15.43 -10.20 -11.61
N ARG A 271 -15.73 -11.29 -10.93
CA ARG A 271 -14.83 -11.86 -9.92
C ARG A 271 -13.79 -12.72 -10.64
N LEU A 272 -12.54 -12.30 -10.55
CA LEU A 272 -11.42 -13.03 -11.13
C LEU A 272 -10.99 -14.20 -10.23
N SER A 273 -10.61 -15.32 -10.86
CA SER A 273 -9.89 -16.40 -10.17
C SER A 273 -8.49 -15.97 -9.75
N GLY A 274 -7.83 -16.72 -8.86
CA GLY A 274 -6.47 -16.42 -8.44
C GLY A 274 -5.48 -16.32 -9.60
N GLY A 275 -5.57 -17.22 -10.56
CA GLY A 275 -4.73 -17.20 -11.78
C GLY A 275 -5.02 -15.99 -12.68
N GLN A 276 -6.31 -15.62 -12.85
CA GLN A 276 -6.68 -14.41 -13.59
C GLN A 276 -6.15 -13.13 -12.92
N VAL A 277 -6.22 -13.06 -11.59
CA VAL A 277 -5.65 -11.93 -10.82
C VAL A 277 -4.14 -11.84 -11.03
N GLN A 278 -3.43 -12.98 -11.00
CA GLN A 278 -1.99 -13.02 -11.24
C GLN A 278 -1.65 -12.58 -12.67
N ARG A 279 -2.38 -13.10 -13.69
CA ARG A 279 -2.17 -12.69 -15.08
C ARG A 279 -2.50 -11.22 -15.33
N LEU A 280 -3.54 -10.67 -14.69
CA LEU A 280 -3.87 -9.24 -14.77
C LEU A 280 -2.77 -8.36 -14.16
N ALA A 281 -2.23 -8.75 -13.01
CA ALA A 281 -1.11 -8.04 -12.40
C ALA A 281 0.17 -8.12 -13.25
N LEU A 282 0.40 -9.27 -13.89
CA LEU A 282 1.51 -9.42 -14.82
C LEU A 282 1.30 -8.55 -16.08
N ALA A 283 0.10 -8.51 -16.66
CA ALA A 283 -0.22 -7.61 -17.77
C ALA A 283 0.07 -6.14 -17.39
N ARG A 284 -0.34 -5.72 -16.21
CA ARG A 284 -0.02 -4.39 -15.66
C ARG A 284 1.48 -4.11 -15.62
N ALA A 285 2.27 -5.07 -15.15
CA ALA A 285 3.72 -4.94 -15.08
C ALA A 285 4.36 -4.91 -16.48
N LEU A 286 3.94 -5.78 -17.39
CA LEU A 286 4.43 -5.84 -18.76
C LEU A 286 4.06 -4.61 -19.59
N ALA A 287 2.93 -3.98 -19.29
CA ALA A 287 2.50 -2.74 -19.94
C ALA A 287 3.44 -1.56 -19.64
N THR A 288 4.26 -1.63 -18.60
CA THR A 288 5.25 -0.59 -18.28
C THR A 288 6.45 -0.60 -19.22
N GLU A 289 6.64 -1.69 -19.99
CA GLU A 289 7.81 -1.92 -20.85
C GLU A 289 9.15 -1.75 -20.11
N ALA A 290 9.17 -2.14 -18.83
CA ALA A 290 10.35 -2.04 -17.98
C ALA A 290 11.47 -2.96 -18.47
N GLU A 291 12.70 -2.53 -18.24
CA GLU A 291 13.93 -3.26 -18.59
C GLU A 291 14.06 -4.55 -17.75
N VAL A 292 13.61 -4.50 -16.49
CA VAL A 292 13.62 -5.65 -15.57
C VAL A 292 12.23 -5.92 -15.03
N LEU A 293 11.76 -7.15 -15.16
CA LEU A 293 10.57 -7.67 -14.49
C LEU A 293 10.97 -8.46 -13.26
N LEU A 294 10.52 -8.02 -12.10
CA LEU A 294 10.62 -8.73 -10.83
C LEU A 294 9.32 -9.51 -10.59
N ALA A 295 9.38 -10.82 -10.55
CA ALA A 295 8.21 -11.71 -10.53
C ALA A 295 8.22 -12.58 -9.27
N ASP A 296 7.42 -12.20 -8.26
CA ASP A 296 7.34 -12.91 -6.98
C ASP A 296 6.24 -13.99 -7.04
N ASP A 297 6.64 -15.22 -7.39
CA ASP A 297 5.79 -16.41 -7.46
C ASP A 297 4.51 -16.23 -8.34
N VAL A 298 4.70 -15.58 -9.49
CA VAL A 298 3.61 -15.18 -10.39
C VAL A 298 2.90 -16.35 -11.07
N SER A 299 3.45 -17.55 -10.97
CA SER A 299 2.89 -18.76 -11.59
C SER A 299 2.25 -19.73 -10.58
N SER A 300 2.19 -19.37 -9.29
CA SER A 300 1.71 -20.28 -8.24
C SER A 300 0.25 -20.74 -8.41
N ALA A 301 -0.60 -19.88 -8.95
CA ALA A 301 -2.02 -20.20 -9.22
C ALA A 301 -2.29 -20.63 -10.66
N LEU A 302 -1.26 -20.86 -11.49
CA LEU A 302 -1.39 -21.30 -12.87
C LEU A 302 -1.27 -22.82 -12.97
N ASP A 303 -2.02 -23.41 -13.90
CA ASP A 303 -1.81 -24.79 -14.34
C ASP A 303 -0.47 -24.92 -15.11
N ALA A 304 -0.01 -26.16 -15.27
CA ALA A 304 1.31 -26.42 -15.83
C ALA A 304 1.45 -25.93 -17.30
N THR A 305 0.39 -25.99 -18.10
CA THR A 305 0.42 -25.56 -19.50
C THR A 305 0.52 -24.05 -19.59
N THR A 306 -0.37 -23.33 -18.90
CA THR A 306 -0.38 -21.86 -18.83
C THR A 306 0.93 -21.31 -18.27
N GLU A 307 1.52 -21.98 -17.28
CA GLU A 307 2.83 -21.62 -16.74
C GLU A 307 3.94 -21.72 -17.78
N ILE A 308 4.02 -22.84 -18.48
CA ILE A 308 5.01 -23.08 -19.53
C ILE A 308 4.91 -22.00 -20.61
N ASP A 309 3.70 -21.71 -21.03
CA ASP A 309 3.42 -20.70 -22.04
C ASP A 309 3.79 -19.29 -21.57
N LEU A 310 3.56 -18.99 -20.28
CA LEU A 310 3.92 -17.72 -19.67
C LEU A 310 5.43 -17.49 -19.69
N TRP A 311 6.21 -18.45 -19.17
CA TRP A 311 7.68 -18.31 -19.16
C TRP A 311 8.27 -18.29 -20.57
N SER A 312 7.67 -19.01 -21.52
CA SER A 312 8.04 -18.98 -22.93
C SER A 312 7.78 -17.61 -23.57
N ALA A 313 6.62 -16.99 -23.28
CA ALA A 313 6.27 -15.66 -23.76
C ALA A 313 7.21 -14.58 -23.20
N LEU A 314 7.53 -14.63 -21.90
CA LEU A 314 8.45 -13.70 -21.28
C LEU A 314 9.85 -13.78 -21.90
N ARG A 315 10.34 -15.01 -22.17
CA ARG A 315 11.61 -15.23 -22.84
C ARG A 315 11.60 -14.72 -24.29
N ALA A 316 10.54 -15.00 -25.05
CA ALA A 316 10.41 -14.54 -26.43
C ALA A 316 10.34 -13.00 -26.53
N ARG A 317 9.84 -12.33 -25.49
CA ARG A 317 9.83 -10.87 -25.39
C ARG A 317 11.22 -10.26 -25.23
N GLY A 318 12.21 -11.05 -24.77
CA GLY A 318 13.55 -10.57 -24.46
C GLY A 318 13.64 -9.69 -23.21
N THR A 319 12.60 -9.69 -22.38
CA THR A 319 12.61 -8.96 -21.11
C THR A 319 13.55 -9.64 -20.11
N THR A 320 14.37 -8.86 -19.41
CA THR A 320 15.16 -9.36 -18.29
C THR A 320 14.21 -9.70 -17.14
N VAL A 321 14.31 -10.93 -16.62
CA VAL A 321 13.40 -11.38 -15.54
C VAL A 321 14.22 -11.89 -14.36
N ILE A 322 13.89 -11.39 -13.17
CA ILE A 322 14.32 -11.98 -11.90
C ILE A 322 13.05 -12.45 -11.19
N GLY A 323 12.82 -13.76 -11.15
CA GLY A 323 11.58 -14.34 -10.63
C GLY A 323 11.83 -15.30 -9.47
N ALA A 324 10.85 -15.44 -8.58
CA ALA A 324 10.82 -16.49 -7.56
C ALA A 324 9.84 -17.58 -7.98
N THR A 325 10.25 -18.83 -7.90
CA THR A 325 9.38 -20.00 -8.12
C THR A 325 9.97 -21.25 -7.48
N SER A 326 9.10 -22.22 -7.17
CA SER A 326 9.53 -23.58 -6.79
C SER A 326 9.25 -24.62 -7.88
N LYS A 327 8.65 -24.23 -9.01
CA LYS A 327 8.21 -25.18 -10.03
C LYS A 327 9.33 -25.60 -10.96
N ARG A 328 9.57 -26.91 -11.07
CA ARG A 328 10.64 -27.49 -11.90
C ARG A 328 10.57 -27.09 -13.37
N ALA A 329 9.36 -27.01 -13.92
CA ALA A 329 9.17 -26.65 -15.32
C ALA A 329 9.69 -25.25 -15.65
N ALA A 330 9.54 -24.29 -14.72
CA ALA A 330 10.10 -22.96 -14.83
C ALA A 330 11.62 -22.94 -14.64
N LEU A 331 12.11 -23.64 -13.61
CA LEU A 331 13.55 -23.71 -13.31
C LEU A 331 14.36 -24.29 -14.49
N GLY A 332 13.81 -25.30 -15.18
CA GLY A 332 14.45 -25.88 -16.38
C GLY A 332 14.52 -24.92 -17.60
N ARG A 333 13.80 -23.80 -17.56
CA ARG A 333 13.82 -22.76 -18.61
C ARG A 333 14.69 -21.55 -18.26
N ALA A 334 15.10 -21.42 -17.00
CA ALA A 334 15.95 -20.34 -16.54
C ALA A 334 17.35 -20.43 -17.17
N ASP A 335 17.91 -19.28 -17.50
CA ASP A 335 19.33 -19.20 -17.86
C ASP A 335 20.20 -19.49 -16.65
N ARG A 336 19.78 -19.00 -15.49
CA ARG A 336 20.38 -19.30 -14.19
C ARG A 336 19.34 -19.42 -13.08
N VAL A 337 19.62 -20.32 -12.15
CA VAL A 337 18.90 -20.46 -10.89
C VAL A 337 19.81 -19.99 -9.75
N VAL A 338 19.28 -19.15 -8.87
CA VAL A 338 19.94 -18.70 -7.66
C VAL A 338 19.25 -19.37 -6.48
N VAL A 339 19.96 -20.21 -5.77
CA VAL A 339 19.45 -20.90 -4.59
C VAL A 339 19.69 -20.04 -3.35
N LEU A 340 18.60 -19.67 -2.66
CA LEU A 340 18.67 -18.91 -1.42
C LEU A 340 18.37 -19.81 -0.21
N VAL A 341 19.28 -19.77 0.76
CA VAL A 341 19.16 -20.44 2.05
C VAL A 341 19.44 -19.42 3.15
N ASP A 342 18.53 -19.29 4.11
CA ASP A 342 18.67 -18.41 5.27
C ASP A 342 19.09 -16.97 4.91
N GLY A 343 18.50 -16.42 3.85
CA GLY A 343 18.76 -15.04 3.41
C GLY A 343 20.05 -14.83 2.63
N ARG A 344 20.78 -15.88 2.27
CA ARG A 344 22.07 -15.83 1.54
C ARG A 344 22.04 -16.67 0.27
N VAL A 345 22.87 -16.32 -0.68
CA VAL A 345 23.11 -17.15 -1.88
C VAL A 345 23.91 -18.39 -1.50
N ALA A 346 23.31 -19.56 -1.66
CA ALA A 346 23.97 -20.85 -1.43
C ALA A 346 24.68 -21.36 -2.69
N GLU A 347 24.04 -21.22 -3.85
CA GLU A 347 24.58 -21.69 -5.13
C GLU A 347 23.93 -20.97 -6.31
N VAL A 348 24.64 -20.76 -7.40
CA VAL A 348 24.19 -20.17 -8.65
C VAL A 348 24.62 -21.02 -9.83
N GLY A 349 23.69 -21.35 -10.74
CA GLY A 349 24.00 -22.10 -11.93
C GLY A 349 22.80 -22.50 -12.77
N PRO A 350 22.97 -23.20 -13.89
CA PRO A 350 21.84 -23.75 -14.63
C PRO A 350 21.14 -24.84 -13.80
N TRP A 351 19.83 -24.98 -13.95
CA TRP A 351 19.06 -25.97 -13.17
C TRP A 351 19.57 -27.37 -13.30
N SER A 352 20.02 -27.77 -14.49
CA SER A 352 20.59 -29.10 -14.75
C SER A 352 21.80 -29.43 -13.87
N ALA A 353 22.58 -28.46 -13.44
CA ALA A 353 23.70 -28.65 -12.52
C ALA A 353 23.28 -28.67 -11.04
N LEU A 354 22.19 -27.98 -10.72
CA LEU A 354 21.72 -27.77 -9.35
C LEU A 354 20.68 -28.82 -8.91
N GLU A 355 19.98 -29.44 -9.85
CA GLU A 355 18.82 -30.29 -9.59
C GLU A 355 19.14 -31.44 -8.65
N GLN A 356 20.28 -32.13 -8.84
CA GLN A 356 20.65 -33.27 -8.00
C GLN A 356 20.72 -32.90 -6.50
N ARG A 357 21.15 -31.69 -6.20
CA ARG A 357 21.34 -31.23 -4.81
C ARG A 357 20.08 -30.54 -4.27
N TRP A 358 19.37 -29.77 -5.10
CA TRP A 358 18.32 -28.87 -4.69
C TRP A 358 16.92 -29.28 -5.14
N ALA A 359 16.74 -30.48 -5.73
CA ALA A 359 15.43 -30.97 -6.20
C ALA A 359 14.37 -30.99 -5.09
N HIS A 360 14.76 -31.13 -3.83
CA HIS A 360 13.87 -31.16 -2.68
C HIS A 360 13.19 -29.81 -2.39
N LEU A 361 13.70 -28.71 -2.97
CA LEU A 361 13.11 -27.35 -2.90
C LEU A 361 12.14 -27.07 -4.05
N ALA A 362 12.16 -27.90 -5.10
CA ALA A 362 11.35 -27.77 -6.29
C ALA A 362 10.15 -28.69 -6.23
N GLY A 363 8.94 -28.13 -6.53
CA GLY A 363 7.68 -28.87 -6.59
C GLY A 363 7.27 -29.28 -8.01
#